data_36960573454661ae2384bdf6137a4896
#
_entry.id   36960573454661ae2384bdf6137a4896
#
_cell.length_a   1.000
_cell.length_b   1.000
_cell.length_c   1.000
_cell.angle_alpha   90.00
_cell.angle_beta   90.00
_cell.angle_gamma   90.00
#
_symmetry.space_group_name_H-M   'P 1'
#
loop_
_entity.id
_entity.type
_entity.pdbx_description
1 polymer ?
#
loop_
_entity_poly.entity_id
_entity_poly.type
_entity_poly.pdbx_seq_one_letter_code
_entity_poly.pdbx_strand_id
1 'polypeptide(L)'
;MLIQCKRVYFPAEKDDGYRVLVDRLWPRGIKKAALIYDEWNKAITPSTELRKAFHSELIDFNHFAQQYRAELAQQHQEGKRLADIARHQPLTLLYAAKDTRQNHAIVLAEWLREL
;
A
#
# COMPACT_ATOMS: atom_id res chain seq x y z
N MET A 1 9.12 3.06 -14.77
CA MET A 1 8.37 3.26 -13.53
C MET A 1 8.76 2.18 -12.54
N LEU A 2 9.28 2.56 -11.37
CA LEU A 2 9.63 1.61 -10.33
C LEU A 2 8.70 1.79 -9.13
N ILE A 3 7.90 0.76 -8.85
CA ILE A 3 7.02 0.72 -7.68
C ILE A 3 7.40 -0.52 -6.87
N GLN A 4 7.77 -0.32 -5.62
CA GLN A 4 8.16 -1.42 -4.74
C GLN A 4 7.37 -1.36 -3.44
N CYS A 5 7.27 -2.50 -2.77
CA CYS A 5 6.58 -2.63 -1.49
C CYS A 5 7.59 -2.97 -0.41
N LYS A 6 7.45 -2.35 0.76
CA LYS A 6 8.41 -2.53 1.83
C LYS A 6 7.71 -2.48 3.17
N ARG A 7 8.05 -3.41 4.07
CA ARG A 7 7.49 -3.37 5.42
C ARG A 7 8.04 -2.15 6.16
N VAL A 8 7.17 -1.50 6.93
CA VAL A 8 7.54 -0.30 7.71
C VAL A 8 8.66 -0.56 8.72
N TYR A 9 8.91 -1.82 9.06
CA TYR A 9 9.91 -2.20 10.06
C TYR A 9 11.34 -2.26 9.51
N PHE A 10 11.49 -2.17 8.19
CA PHE A 10 12.81 -2.13 7.56
C PHE A 10 13.30 -0.70 7.45
N PRO A 11 14.62 -0.46 7.53
CA PRO A 11 15.13 0.89 7.49
C PRO A 11 14.89 1.57 6.14
N ALA A 12 14.75 2.90 6.19
CA ALA A 12 14.64 3.70 4.98
C ALA A 12 15.97 3.70 4.23
N GLU A 13 15.87 3.66 2.91
CA GLU A 13 17.04 3.67 2.02
C GLU A 13 16.90 4.76 0.97
N LYS A 14 18.03 5.23 0.45
CA LYS A 14 18.05 6.25 -0.61
C LYS A 14 17.22 5.84 -1.82
N ASP A 15 17.31 4.56 -2.17
CA ASP A 15 16.63 4.04 -3.36
C ASP A 15 15.11 3.89 -3.20
N ASP A 16 14.60 4.16 -2.01
CA ASP A 16 13.16 4.09 -1.77
C ASP A 16 12.39 5.20 -2.51
N GLY A 17 13.04 6.33 -2.79
CA GLY A 17 12.38 7.44 -3.43
C GLY A 17 11.25 8.01 -2.59
N TYR A 18 10.07 8.13 -3.19
CA TYR A 18 8.88 8.66 -2.50
C TYR A 18 8.22 7.55 -1.68
N ARG A 19 8.15 7.75 -0.38
CA ARG A 19 7.66 6.73 0.57
C ARG A 19 6.23 7.05 1.00
N VAL A 20 5.31 6.14 0.72
CA VAL A 20 3.89 6.32 1.03
C VAL A 20 3.43 5.21 1.97
N LEU A 21 2.94 5.58 3.14
CA LEU A 21 2.31 4.62 4.06
C LEU A 21 0.90 4.32 3.54
N VAL A 22 0.64 3.05 3.26
CA VAL A 22 -0.63 2.60 2.66
C VAL A 22 -1.43 1.71 3.61
N ASP A 23 -1.24 1.88 4.90
CA ASP A 23 -2.07 1.23 5.92
C ASP A 23 -3.11 2.22 6.43
N ARG A 24 -4.30 1.72 6.74
CA ARG A 24 -5.37 2.57 7.28
C ARG A 24 -5.09 3.00 8.72
N LEU A 25 -4.47 2.11 9.50
CA LEU A 25 -4.10 2.38 10.88
C LEU A 25 -2.59 2.54 11.00
N TRP A 26 -2.16 3.34 11.99
CA TRP A 26 -0.73 3.52 12.23
C TRP A 26 -0.09 2.19 12.64
N PRO A 27 1.10 1.85 12.11
CA PRO A 27 1.77 0.58 12.42
C PRO A 27 2.10 0.45 13.91
N ARG A 28 1.87 -0.75 14.46
CA ARG A 28 2.17 -1.04 15.85
C ARG A 28 3.67 -0.98 16.11
N GLY A 29 4.03 -0.45 17.27
CA GLY A 29 5.41 -0.45 17.74
C GLY A 29 6.30 0.59 17.07
N ILE A 30 5.76 1.43 16.21
CA ILE A 30 6.54 2.49 15.57
C ILE A 30 6.07 3.84 16.06
N LYS A 31 6.99 4.62 16.63
CA LYS A 31 6.68 6.00 17.03
C LYS A 31 6.52 6.85 15.77
N LYS A 32 5.58 7.78 15.79
CA LYS A 32 5.33 8.65 14.64
C LYS A 32 6.56 9.40 14.17
N ALA A 33 7.40 9.82 15.11
CA ALA A 33 8.63 10.53 14.77
C ALA A 33 9.72 9.63 14.21
N ALA A 34 9.57 8.31 14.33
CA ALA A 34 10.60 7.36 13.92
C ALA A 34 10.44 6.86 12.48
N LEU A 35 9.23 6.92 11.93
CA LEU A 35 8.99 6.45 10.56
C LEU A 35 9.28 7.57 9.56
N ILE A 36 10.16 7.27 8.62
CA ILE A 36 10.43 8.19 7.52
C ILE A 36 9.44 7.90 6.40
N TYR A 37 8.58 8.87 6.08
CA TYR A 37 7.61 8.76 4.99
C TYR A 37 7.28 10.13 4.44
N ASP A 38 6.85 10.18 3.19
CA ASP A 38 6.50 11.43 2.52
C ASP A 38 4.99 11.70 2.60
N GLU A 39 4.18 10.65 2.62
CA GLU A 39 2.75 10.81 2.85
C GLU A 39 2.15 9.54 3.46
N TRP A 40 1.04 9.72 4.16
CA TRP A 40 0.20 8.64 4.68
C TRP A 40 -1.12 8.72 3.93
N ASN A 41 -1.38 7.76 3.06
CA ASN A 41 -2.54 7.80 2.19
C ASN A 41 -3.56 6.74 2.60
N LYS A 42 -4.66 7.19 3.22
CA LYS A 42 -5.72 6.29 3.66
C LYS A 42 -6.75 6.02 2.57
N ALA A 43 -6.86 6.90 1.57
CA ALA A 43 -7.89 6.80 0.53
C ALA A 43 -7.74 5.54 -0.32
N ILE A 44 -6.51 5.08 -0.52
CA ILE A 44 -6.23 3.91 -1.34
C ILE A 44 -6.05 2.63 -0.53
N THR A 45 -6.37 2.66 0.76
CA THR A 45 -6.33 1.45 1.59
C THR A 45 -7.62 0.65 1.42
N PRO A 46 -7.59 -0.68 1.65
CA PRO A 46 -8.83 -1.46 1.62
C PRO A 46 -9.81 -0.95 2.67
N SER A 47 -11.11 -1.09 2.39
CA SER A 47 -12.13 -0.74 3.38
C SER A 47 -11.95 -1.55 4.66
N THR A 48 -12.49 -1.04 5.76
CA THR A 48 -12.43 -1.74 7.04
C THR A 48 -13.08 -3.11 6.96
N GLU A 49 -14.22 -3.21 6.28
CA GLU A 49 -14.93 -4.48 6.10
C GLU A 49 -14.10 -5.49 5.33
N LEU A 50 -13.51 -5.05 4.22
CA LEU A 50 -12.69 -5.93 3.39
C LEU A 50 -11.44 -6.38 4.14
N ARG A 51 -10.79 -5.46 4.85
CA ARG A 51 -9.61 -5.77 5.64
C ARG A 51 -9.95 -6.82 6.72
N LYS A 52 -11.07 -6.62 7.42
CA LYS A 52 -11.49 -7.57 8.46
C LYS A 52 -11.81 -8.95 7.90
N ALA A 53 -12.48 -9.00 6.75
CA ALA A 53 -12.81 -10.27 6.11
C ALA A 53 -11.56 -11.05 5.74
N PHE A 54 -10.55 -10.36 5.23
CA PHE A 54 -9.29 -11.01 4.86
C PHE A 54 -8.51 -11.48 6.10
N HIS A 55 -8.39 -10.61 7.11
CA HIS A 55 -7.64 -10.94 8.33
C HIS A 55 -8.30 -12.04 9.16
N SER A 56 -9.61 -12.17 9.10
CA SER A 56 -10.32 -13.26 9.79
C SER A 56 -10.45 -14.51 8.94
N GLU A 57 -9.82 -14.54 7.78
CA GLU A 57 -9.80 -15.68 6.86
C GLU A 57 -11.17 -16.07 6.32
N LEU A 58 -12.11 -15.12 6.31
CA LEU A 58 -13.41 -15.33 5.67
C LEU A 58 -13.31 -15.39 4.15
N ILE A 59 -12.31 -14.73 3.60
CA ILE A 59 -12.01 -14.75 2.17
C ILE A 59 -10.53 -15.04 1.98
N ASP A 60 -10.19 -15.68 0.86
CA ASP A 60 -8.79 -15.93 0.52
C ASP A 60 -8.18 -14.69 -0.15
N PHE A 61 -6.88 -14.76 -0.43
CA PHE A 61 -6.17 -13.63 -1.02
C PHE A 61 -6.71 -13.28 -2.42
N ASN A 62 -7.08 -14.26 -3.23
CA ASN A 62 -7.60 -13.98 -4.57
C ASN A 62 -8.93 -13.22 -4.50
N HIS A 63 -9.82 -13.61 -3.61
CA HIS A 63 -11.06 -12.88 -3.36
C HIS A 63 -10.79 -11.47 -2.85
N PHE A 64 -9.87 -11.36 -1.91
CA PHE A 64 -9.46 -10.07 -1.37
C PHE A 64 -8.96 -9.16 -2.49
N ALA A 65 -8.06 -9.66 -3.33
CA ALA A 65 -7.49 -8.87 -4.42
C ALA A 65 -8.54 -8.37 -5.40
N GLN A 66 -9.51 -9.22 -5.74
CA GLN A 66 -10.60 -8.83 -6.65
C GLN A 66 -11.46 -7.72 -6.04
N GLN A 67 -11.83 -7.86 -4.79
CA GLN A 67 -12.66 -6.86 -4.12
C GLN A 67 -11.90 -5.56 -3.88
N TYR A 68 -10.63 -5.64 -3.54
CA TYR A 68 -9.80 -4.47 -3.36
C TYR A 68 -9.64 -3.70 -4.68
N ARG A 69 -9.43 -4.40 -5.80
CA ARG A 69 -9.35 -3.75 -7.12
C ARG A 69 -10.66 -3.04 -7.46
N ALA A 70 -11.80 -3.60 -7.08
CA ALA A 70 -13.09 -2.94 -7.27
C ALA A 70 -13.18 -1.64 -6.45
N GLU A 71 -12.67 -1.65 -5.23
CA GLU A 71 -12.60 -0.43 -4.41
C GLU A 71 -11.65 0.58 -5.02
N LEU A 72 -10.48 0.12 -5.49
CA LEU A 72 -9.47 0.99 -6.09
C LEU A 72 -9.99 1.67 -7.37
N ALA A 73 -10.89 1.02 -8.10
CA ALA A 73 -11.49 1.61 -9.29
C ALA A 73 -12.23 2.92 -8.97
N GLN A 74 -12.67 3.10 -7.73
CA GLN A 74 -13.31 4.33 -7.28
C GLN A 74 -12.29 5.41 -6.88
N GLN A 75 -11.01 5.06 -6.87
CA GLN A 75 -9.92 5.96 -6.47
C GLN A 75 -8.96 6.24 -7.63
N HIS A 76 -9.50 6.29 -8.83
CA HIS A 76 -8.68 6.43 -10.05
C HIS A 76 -7.79 7.67 -10.02
N GLN A 77 -8.32 8.81 -9.56
CA GLN A 77 -7.55 10.05 -9.52
C GLN A 77 -6.35 9.94 -8.58
N GLU A 78 -6.56 9.36 -7.39
CA GLU A 78 -5.48 9.16 -6.43
C GLU A 78 -4.45 8.16 -6.97
N GLY A 79 -4.92 7.10 -7.62
CA GLY A 79 -4.03 6.15 -8.26
C GLY A 79 -3.18 6.80 -9.34
N LYS A 80 -3.80 7.62 -10.15
CA LYS A 80 -3.10 8.32 -11.24
C LYS A 80 -2.04 9.27 -10.67
N ARG A 81 -2.35 9.98 -9.59
CA ARG A 81 -1.40 10.87 -8.94
C ARG A 81 -0.16 10.12 -8.46
N LEU A 82 -0.36 8.98 -7.80
CA LEU A 82 0.75 8.15 -7.33
C LEU A 82 1.54 7.54 -8.49
N ALA A 83 0.85 7.09 -9.53
CA ALA A 83 1.51 6.55 -10.72
C ALA A 83 2.36 7.62 -11.39
N ASP A 84 1.89 8.86 -11.44
CA ASP A 84 2.67 9.97 -12.00
C ASP A 84 3.94 10.23 -11.19
N ILE A 85 3.85 10.16 -9.86
CA ILE A 85 5.04 10.26 -9.00
C ILE A 85 6.04 9.16 -9.37
N ALA A 86 5.55 7.93 -9.55
CA ALA A 86 6.40 6.79 -9.87
C ALA A 86 7.09 6.89 -11.24
N ARG A 87 6.60 7.74 -12.12
CA ARG A 87 7.25 7.99 -13.42
C ARG A 87 8.50 8.85 -13.29
N HIS A 88 8.64 9.58 -12.21
CA HIS A 88 9.74 10.54 -12.01
C HIS A 88 10.75 10.07 -10.98
N GLN A 89 10.37 9.18 -10.07
CA GLN A 89 11.24 8.64 -9.03
C GLN A 89 10.68 7.31 -8.54
N PRO A 90 11.48 6.50 -7.84
CA PRO A 90 10.93 5.28 -7.25
C PRO A 90 9.79 5.61 -6.29
N LEU A 91 8.78 4.76 -6.27
CA LEU A 91 7.65 4.86 -5.34
C LEU A 91 7.68 3.63 -4.46
N THR A 92 7.78 3.83 -3.15
CA THR A 92 7.79 2.73 -2.19
C THR A 92 6.52 2.76 -1.36
N LEU A 93 5.76 1.68 -1.43
CA LEU A 93 4.53 1.50 -0.67
C LEU A 93 4.88 0.81 0.64
N LEU A 94 4.63 1.51 1.76
CA LEU A 94 4.97 1.01 3.10
C LEU A 94 3.75 0.36 3.73
N TYR A 95 3.94 -0.82 4.31
CA TYR A 95 2.87 -1.58 4.95
C TYR A 95 3.40 -2.31 6.18
N ALA A 96 2.50 -2.69 7.09
CA ALA A 96 2.86 -3.37 8.34
C ALA A 96 2.61 -4.89 8.33
N ALA A 97 1.82 -5.40 7.41
CA ALA A 97 1.48 -6.82 7.35
C ALA A 97 2.73 -7.71 7.39
N LYS A 98 2.60 -8.86 8.03
CA LYS A 98 3.74 -9.80 8.16
C LYS A 98 4.04 -10.55 6.86
N ASP A 99 2.98 -10.90 6.11
CA ASP A 99 3.14 -11.63 4.86
C ASP A 99 3.63 -10.68 3.78
N THR A 100 4.82 -10.95 3.24
CA THR A 100 5.44 -10.09 2.23
C THR A 100 4.97 -10.40 0.81
N ARG A 101 4.18 -11.45 0.62
CA ARG A 101 3.71 -11.87 -0.69
C ARG A 101 2.22 -11.66 -0.89
N GLN A 102 1.43 -11.90 0.15
CA GLN A 102 -0.02 -11.78 0.10
C GLN A 102 -0.46 -10.66 1.03
N ASN A 103 -0.37 -9.45 0.53
CA ASN A 103 -0.77 -8.26 1.28
C ASN A 103 -1.37 -7.22 0.32
N HIS A 104 -2.05 -6.22 0.89
CA HIS A 104 -2.72 -5.20 0.09
C HIS A 104 -1.75 -4.33 -0.73
N ALA A 105 -0.54 -4.11 -0.23
CA ALA A 105 0.42 -3.27 -0.95
C ALA A 105 0.83 -3.90 -2.29
N ILE A 106 0.94 -5.22 -2.34
CA ILE A 106 1.25 -5.95 -3.57
C ILE A 106 0.14 -5.74 -4.61
N VAL A 107 -1.12 -5.85 -4.19
CA VAL A 107 -2.27 -5.63 -5.09
C VAL A 107 -2.27 -4.17 -5.57
N LEU A 108 -2.05 -3.24 -4.66
CA LEU A 108 -2.01 -1.82 -5.00
C LEU A 108 -0.90 -1.51 -6.00
N ALA A 109 0.30 -2.07 -5.80
CA ALA A 109 1.42 -1.87 -6.71
C ALA A 109 1.09 -2.36 -8.11
N GLU A 110 0.49 -3.54 -8.23
CA GLU A 110 0.08 -4.08 -9.53
C GLU A 110 -0.94 -3.19 -10.21
N TRP A 111 -1.92 -2.71 -9.46
CA TRP A 111 -2.94 -1.81 -9.99
C TRP A 111 -2.34 -0.49 -10.48
N LEU A 112 -1.42 0.09 -9.70
CA LEU A 112 -0.77 1.34 -10.08
C LEU A 112 0.04 1.19 -11.36
N ARG A 113 0.67 0.05 -11.57
CA ARG A 113 1.46 -0.20 -12.79
C ARG A 113 0.61 -0.23 -14.05
N GLU A 114 -0.68 -0.46 -13.90
CA GLU A 114 -1.62 -0.49 -15.02
C GLU A 114 -2.16 0.89 -15.42
N LEU A 115 -1.89 1.90 -14.62
CA LEU A 115 -2.42 3.25 -14.88
C LEU A 115 -1.56 4.08 -15.85
#